data_e749d22e6ddd2a5506f612ed87b49c31
#
_entry.id   e749d22e6ddd2a5506f612ed87b49c31
#
_cell.length_a   1.000
_cell.length_b   1.000
_cell.length_c   1.000
_cell.angle_alpha   90.00
_cell.angle_beta   90.00
_cell.angle_gamma   90.00
#
_symmetry.space_group_name_H-M   'P 1'
#
loop_
_entity.id
_entity.type
_entity.pdbx_description
1 polymer ?
#
loop_
_entity_poly.entity_id
_entity_poly.type
_entity_poly.pdbx_seq_one_letter_code
_entity_poly.pdbx_strand_id
1 'polypeptide(L)'
;MKKTLINLLLFALVLTGISVFFPVNSSAKVYINIYAARIKKIRVAVPDFKNISAYGQHKKIEKNAAKVIRHDLSVIGYFHIVNPLSYLENPQYAPISPEKIDYSNWGVLNAQYLITGEYKTSNGIIKMKANLISIYTKRLLFSEKLEGMDGQYRFLANKFADDILEFLTGIKGPFTTRVFFVGEEGGSKNILVMDFGGHRVKKITNNASINIFPYPSPHGNKVAYISFKDGNPAVFIKNLKTGGTKRLNLPGPADFVAWSPTGDKLAVALTPDHLNTELYTVGLNGGNLKQLTFSDGINTSASFSPNGNRIAFVSSRGGSPQIYVMNSDGSGQRRITYNNSSYNSSPAWSPDGKKIAFTTFVNGALEVCIMNADGSGERQVTDTPYSAQHPAWTRDSRIITFDTEIAGRQELYMIDVNESGMMRLMPRIFPEMQNYYDAEWTLKSSY
;
A
#
# COMPACT_ATOMS: atom_id res chain seq x y z
N MET A 1 -15.35 47.22 58.55
CA MET A 1 -15.75 45.89 58.01
C MET A 1 -16.88 45.87 56.96
N LYS A 2 -17.73 46.89 56.84
CA LYS A 2 -18.85 46.90 55.84
C LYS A 2 -18.47 47.40 54.45
N LYS A 3 -17.34 48.08 54.20
CA LYS A 3 -16.90 48.56 52.89
C LYS A 3 -16.08 47.54 52.08
N THR A 4 -15.49 46.56 52.75
CA THR A 4 -14.68 45.52 52.09
C THR A 4 -15.54 44.40 51.55
N LEU A 5 -16.75 44.19 52.04
CA LEU A 5 -17.66 43.14 51.53
C LEU A 5 -18.38 43.54 50.24
N ILE A 6 -18.59 44.84 50.02
CA ILE A 6 -19.30 45.35 48.83
C ILE A 6 -18.39 45.29 47.60
N ASN A 7 -17.09 45.50 47.76
CA ASN A 7 -16.14 45.41 46.66
C ASN A 7 -15.84 43.95 46.22
N LEU A 8 -16.00 42.96 47.11
CA LEU A 8 -15.89 41.55 46.74
C LEU A 8 -17.11 41.01 45.98
N LEU A 9 -18.31 41.55 46.24
CA LEU A 9 -19.54 41.18 45.54
C LEU A 9 -19.63 41.79 44.14
N LEU A 10 -19.06 42.98 43.92
CA LEU A 10 -18.99 43.63 42.60
C LEU A 10 -17.93 42.98 41.69
N PHE A 11 -16.86 42.38 42.23
CA PHE A 11 -15.84 41.68 41.44
C PHE A 11 -16.30 40.26 41.02
N ALA A 12 -17.24 39.65 41.77
CA ALA A 12 -17.82 38.35 41.41
C ALA A 12 -18.90 38.44 40.34
N LEU A 13 -19.51 39.63 40.12
CA LEU A 13 -20.59 39.83 39.12
C LEU A 13 -20.07 40.22 37.73
N VAL A 14 -18.77 40.56 37.58
CA VAL A 14 -18.16 40.91 36.26
C VAL A 14 -17.51 39.68 35.59
N LEU A 15 -17.36 38.57 36.31
CA LEU A 15 -16.71 37.34 35.78
C LEU A 15 -17.70 36.30 35.17
N THR A 16 -19.03 36.59 35.15
CA THR A 16 -20.05 35.65 34.66
C THR A 16 -20.72 36.08 33.34
N GLY A 17 -20.15 37.02 32.63
CA GLY A 17 -20.88 37.67 31.51
C GLY A 17 -20.23 37.73 30.17
N ILE A 18 -19.23 36.87 29.82
CA ILE A 18 -18.81 36.73 28.40
C ILE A 18 -18.48 35.25 28.15
N SER A 19 -19.49 34.42 28.00
CA SER A 19 -19.38 33.19 27.25
C SER A 19 -19.38 33.56 25.76
N VAL A 20 -18.21 33.87 25.22
CA VAL A 20 -18.04 33.92 23.76
C VAL A 20 -18.22 32.51 23.27
N PHE A 21 -19.43 32.18 22.83
CA PHE A 21 -19.68 31.00 22.01
C PHE A 21 -18.93 31.20 20.69
N PHE A 22 -17.69 30.72 20.62
CA PHE A 22 -17.11 30.38 19.33
C PHE A 22 -17.89 29.16 18.84
N PRO A 23 -18.55 29.22 17.66
CA PRO A 23 -19.07 28.03 17.06
C PRO A 23 -17.85 27.14 16.74
N VAL A 24 -17.61 26.15 17.57
CA VAL A 24 -16.75 25.03 17.20
C VAL A 24 -17.46 24.37 16.02
N ASN A 25 -17.02 24.66 14.81
CA ASN A 25 -17.36 23.87 13.65
C ASN A 25 -16.78 22.47 13.86
N SER A 26 -17.39 21.68 14.71
CA SER A 26 -17.18 20.26 14.75
C SER A 26 -17.82 19.70 13.47
N SER A 27 -17.07 19.66 12.38
CA SER A 27 -17.41 18.77 11.28
C SER A 27 -17.36 17.37 11.87
N ALA A 28 -18.51 16.80 12.19
CA ALA A 28 -18.61 15.40 12.60
C ALA A 28 -18.07 14.58 11.42
N LYS A 29 -16.86 14.04 11.56
CA LYS A 29 -16.30 13.10 10.60
C LYS A 29 -17.21 11.88 10.67
N VAL A 30 -17.89 11.60 9.57
CA VAL A 30 -18.71 10.39 9.42
C VAL A 30 -17.74 9.23 9.19
N TYR A 31 -17.33 8.56 10.27
CA TYR A 31 -16.58 7.33 10.16
C TYR A 31 -17.55 6.18 9.89
N ILE A 32 -17.32 5.49 8.79
CA ILE A 32 -18.04 4.25 8.49
C ILE A 32 -17.37 3.16 9.33
N ASN A 33 -18.18 2.41 10.09
CA ASN A 33 -17.69 1.28 10.87
C ASN A 33 -17.27 0.15 9.93
N ILE A 34 -15.98 0.09 9.62
CA ILE A 34 -15.36 -0.87 8.70
C ILE A 34 -15.13 -2.26 9.32
N TYR A 35 -15.45 -2.45 10.59
CA TYR A 35 -15.29 -3.70 11.33
C TYR A 35 -16.56 -4.55 11.41
N ALA A 36 -17.64 -4.14 10.74
CA ALA A 36 -18.86 -4.92 10.68
C ALA A 36 -18.67 -6.15 9.77
N ALA A 37 -19.18 -7.31 10.19
CA ALA A 37 -19.05 -8.60 9.51
C ALA A 37 -19.66 -8.64 8.07
N ARG A 38 -20.45 -7.65 7.69
CA ARG A 38 -20.94 -7.37 6.33
C ARG A 38 -20.96 -5.85 6.11
N ILE A 39 -19.93 -5.32 5.47
CA ILE A 39 -19.90 -3.92 5.07
C ILE A 39 -20.82 -3.74 3.86
N LYS A 40 -21.89 -2.96 4.04
CA LYS A 40 -22.67 -2.50 2.89
C LYS A 40 -21.79 -1.54 2.07
N LYS A 41 -21.42 -1.93 0.84
CA LYS A 41 -20.57 -1.10 -0.02
C LYS A 41 -21.20 0.28 -0.22
N ILE A 42 -20.35 1.30 -0.12
CA ILE A 42 -20.70 2.70 -0.35
C ILE A 42 -20.90 2.93 -1.84
N ARG A 43 -22.08 3.34 -2.27
CA ARG A 43 -22.36 3.60 -3.69
C ARG A 43 -21.90 5.01 -4.07
N VAL A 44 -20.93 5.07 -5.00
CA VAL A 44 -20.30 6.32 -5.44
C VAL A 44 -20.47 6.50 -6.94
N ALA A 45 -20.97 7.66 -7.36
CA ALA A 45 -20.99 8.08 -8.75
C ALA A 45 -19.79 9.01 -9.04
N VAL A 46 -19.11 8.79 -10.15
CA VAL A 46 -17.94 9.56 -10.57
C VAL A 46 -18.08 9.92 -12.06
N PRO A 47 -18.76 11.00 -12.42
CA PRO A 47 -18.82 11.50 -13.80
C PRO A 47 -17.45 11.98 -14.28
N ASP A 48 -17.29 12.13 -15.59
CA ASP A 48 -16.07 12.63 -16.18
C ASP A 48 -15.78 14.06 -15.70
N PHE A 49 -14.50 14.40 -15.56
CA PHE A 49 -14.08 15.71 -15.05
C PHE A 49 -14.18 16.78 -16.13
N LYS A 50 -14.64 17.98 -15.75
CA LYS A 50 -14.82 19.09 -16.67
C LYS A 50 -13.49 19.74 -17.04
N ASN A 51 -13.25 19.89 -18.34
CA ASN A 51 -12.12 20.66 -18.84
C ASN A 51 -12.48 22.15 -18.91
N ILE A 52 -11.78 22.99 -18.15
CA ILE A 52 -11.92 24.44 -18.16
C ILE A 52 -10.68 25.15 -18.73
N SER A 53 -9.83 24.41 -19.47
CA SER A 53 -8.67 24.97 -20.17
C SER A 53 -9.12 25.83 -21.36
N ALA A 54 -8.35 26.87 -21.68
CA ALA A 54 -8.51 27.58 -22.93
C ALA A 54 -8.18 26.65 -24.12
N TYR A 55 -9.00 26.69 -25.16
CA TYR A 55 -8.76 25.98 -26.44
C TYR A 55 -8.76 24.45 -26.44
N GLY A 56 -9.50 23.78 -25.57
CA GLY A 56 -9.78 22.34 -25.69
C GLY A 56 -8.57 21.39 -25.65
N GLN A 57 -7.42 21.87 -25.13
CA GLN A 57 -6.23 21.08 -24.96
C GLN A 57 -6.46 19.93 -23.95
N HIS A 58 -5.88 18.75 -24.24
CA HIS A 58 -5.88 17.59 -23.33
C HIS A 58 -7.24 16.95 -23.02
N LYS A 59 -8.17 16.84 -24.00
CA LYS A 59 -9.47 16.13 -23.86
C LYS A 59 -9.38 14.72 -23.27
N LYS A 60 -8.22 14.04 -23.41
CA LYS A 60 -8.00 12.70 -22.84
C LYS A 60 -8.00 12.68 -21.31
N ILE A 61 -7.71 13.80 -20.64
CA ILE A 61 -7.67 13.86 -19.17
C ILE A 61 -9.09 13.77 -18.58
N GLU A 62 -10.10 14.31 -19.24
CA GLU A 62 -11.50 14.32 -18.79
C GLU A 62 -11.98 12.93 -18.35
N LYS A 63 -11.94 11.99 -19.28
CA LYS A 63 -12.34 10.60 -19.04
C LYS A 63 -11.33 9.84 -18.19
N ASN A 64 -10.04 10.12 -18.39
CA ASN A 64 -8.99 9.33 -17.76
C ASN A 64 -8.84 9.61 -16.26
N ALA A 65 -8.98 10.86 -15.77
CA ALA A 65 -8.93 11.16 -14.35
C ALA A 65 -10.08 10.47 -13.59
N ALA A 66 -11.32 10.60 -14.08
CA ALA A 66 -12.46 9.92 -13.50
C ALA A 66 -12.34 8.39 -13.57
N LYS A 67 -11.79 7.84 -14.69
CA LYS A 67 -11.53 6.40 -14.84
C LYS A 67 -10.53 5.89 -13.80
N VAL A 68 -9.49 6.65 -13.52
CA VAL A 68 -8.51 6.31 -12.46
C VAL A 68 -9.20 6.25 -11.12
N ILE A 69 -9.95 7.28 -10.72
CA ILE A 69 -10.67 7.31 -9.43
C ILE A 69 -11.68 6.15 -9.33
N ARG A 70 -12.45 5.89 -10.42
CA ARG A 70 -13.39 4.75 -10.45
C ARG A 70 -12.68 3.42 -10.26
N HIS A 71 -11.55 3.22 -10.93
CA HIS A 71 -10.73 2.01 -10.80
C HIS A 71 -10.22 1.86 -9.37
N ASP A 72 -9.55 2.88 -8.84
CA ASP A 72 -8.94 2.86 -7.51
C ASP A 72 -9.97 2.52 -6.42
N LEU A 73 -11.08 3.25 -6.41
CA LEU A 73 -12.15 3.00 -5.44
C LEU A 73 -12.83 1.63 -5.63
N SER A 74 -12.87 1.08 -6.86
CA SER A 74 -13.46 -0.23 -7.11
C SER A 74 -12.60 -1.39 -6.62
N VAL A 75 -11.28 -1.22 -6.59
CA VAL A 75 -10.32 -2.23 -6.11
C VAL A 75 -10.45 -2.47 -4.61
N ILE A 76 -10.76 -1.42 -3.86
CA ILE A 76 -10.98 -1.52 -2.42
C ILE A 76 -12.46 -1.84 -2.17
N GLY A 77 -12.73 -2.95 -1.52
CA GLY A 77 -14.05 -3.50 -1.29
C GLY A 77 -15.04 -2.63 -0.49
N TYR A 78 -14.66 -1.40 -0.12
CA TYR A 78 -15.56 -0.44 0.53
C TYR A 78 -16.58 0.21 -0.41
N PHE A 79 -16.27 0.24 -1.72
CA PHE A 79 -17.05 1.04 -2.68
C PHE A 79 -17.74 0.18 -3.74
N HIS A 80 -18.90 0.65 -4.15
CA HIS A 80 -19.61 0.21 -5.35
C HIS A 80 -19.71 1.39 -6.30
N ILE A 81 -19.01 1.31 -7.42
CA ILE A 81 -19.04 2.38 -8.42
C ILE A 81 -20.32 2.26 -9.25
N VAL A 82 -21.14 3.31 -9.24
CA VAL A 82 -22.32 3.40 -10.08
C VAL A 82 -21.88 3.43 -11.54
N ASN A 83 -22.48 2.56 -12.37
CA ASN A 83 -22.09 2.43 -13.78
C ASN A 83 -22.28 3.78 -14.50
N PRO A 84 -21.22 4.35 -15.11
CA PRO A 84 -21.33 5.62 -15.85
C PRO A 84 -22.32 5.61 -17.00
N LEU A 85 -22.64 4.45 -17.58
CA LEU A 85 -23.64 4.31 -18.62
C LEU A 85 -25.08 4.50 -18.12
N SER A 86 -25.30 4.43 -16.81
CA SER A 86 -26.61 4.66 -16.18
C SER A 86 -26.88 6.12 -15.81
N TYR A 87 -25.91 7.03 -15.98
CA TYR A 87 -26.06 8.43 -15.61
C TYR A 87 -27.11 9.09 -16.50
N LEU A 88 -28.06 9.79 -15.87
CA LEU A 88 -29.14 10.51 -16.57
C LEU A 88 -28.69 11.86 -17.16
N GLU A 89 -27.62 12.41 -16.62
CA GLU A 89 -26.99 13.62 -17.11
C GLU A 89 -25.78 13.28 -17.99
N ASN A 90 -25.50 14.10 -18.99
CA ASN A 90 -24.25 13.97 -19.74
C ASN A 90 -23.08 14.28 -18.80
N PRO A 91 -22.15 13.33 -18.59
CA PRO A 91 -21.04 13.50 -17.64
C PRO A 91 -20.20 14.75 -17.86
N GLN A 92 -20.09 15.22 -19.13
CA GLN A 92 -19.32 16.42 -19.48
C GLN A 92 -19.95 17.73 -19.00
N TYR A 93 -21.24 17.70 -18.66
CA TYR A 93 -21.98 18.88 -18.21
C TYR A 93 -22.39 18.80 -16.75
N ALA A 94 -22.03 17.72 -16.05
CA ALA A 94 -22.37 17.57 -14.63
C ALA A 94 -21.85 18.78 -13.84
N PRO A 95 -22.75 19.48 -13.09
CA PRO A 95 -22.31 20.63 -12.32
C PRO A 95 -21.31 20.26 -11.23
N ILE A 96 -20.34 21.13 -10.99
CA ILE A 96 -19.31 20.93 -9.94
C ILE A 96 -19.77 21.56 -8.62
N SER A 97 -20.56 22.61 -8.71
CA SER A 97 -21.09 23.38 -7.59
C SER A 97 -22.31 22.67 -7.00
N PRO A 98 -22.34 22.37 -5.70
CA PRO A 98 -23.45 21.66 -5.06
C PRO A 98 -24.82 22.25 -5.34
N GLU A 99 -24.93 23.59 -5.45
CA GLU A 99 -26.16 24.31 -5.63
C GLU A 99 -26.77 24.10 -7.03
N LYS A 100 -25.96 23.64 -7.99
CA LYS A 100 -26.38 23.43 -9.40
C LYS A 100 -26.65 21.96 -9.73
N ILE A 101 -26.46 21.05 -8.78
CA ILE A 101 -26.64 19.63 -8.98
C ILE A 101 -28.11 19.26 -8.87
N ASP A 102 -28.64 18.55 -9.88
CA ASP A 102 -29.91 17.87 -9.75
C ASP A 102 -29.73 16.55 -8.99
N TYR A 103 -29.93 16.60 -7.67
CA TYR A 103 -29.78 15.47 -6.80
C TYR A 103 -30.76 14.32 -7.08
N SER A 104 -31.88 14.57 -7.73
CA SER A 104 -32.88 13.55 -8.08
C SER A 104 -32.29 12.55 -9.08
N ASN A 105 -31.52 12.99 -10.06
CA ASN A 105 -30.87 12.19 -11.08
C ASN A 105 -29.86 11.18 -10.47
N TRP A 106 -29.22 11.54 -9.36
CA TRP A 106 -28.28 10.68 -8.66
C TRP A 106 -28.96 9.79 -7.61
N GLY A 107 -30.04 10.28 -7.02
CA GLY A 107 -30.85 9.55 -6.04
C GLY A 107 -31.49 8.30 -6.62
N VAL A 108 -32.06 8.35 -7.83
CA VAL A 108 -32.68 7.18 -8.51
C VAL A 108 -31.64 6.09 -8.83
N LEU A 109 -30.35 6.44 -8.93
CA LEU A 109 -29.24 5.50 -9.10
C LEU A 109 -28.77 4.90 -7.76
N ASN A 110 -29.43 5.26 -6.65
CA ASN A 110 -29.00 4.92 -5.28
C ASN A 110 -27.56 5.32 -4.98
N ALA A 111 -27.04 6.38 -5.59
CA ALA A 111 -25.75 6.93 -5.24
C ALA A 111 -25.81 7.60 -3.86
N GLN A 112 -24.88 7.27 -2.97
CA GLN A 112 -24.77 7.92 -1.65
C GLN A 112 -23.88 9.15 -1.75
N TYR A 113 -22.83 9.04 -2.57
CA TYR A 113 -21.87 10.12 -2.82
C TYR A 113 -21.68 10.35 -4.31
N LEU A 114 -21.42 11.59 -4.65
CA LEU A 114 -21.05 12.06 -5.98
C LEU A 114 -19.66 12.69 -5.92
N ILE A 115 -18.76 12.22 -6.77
CA ILE A 115 -17.44 12.82 -6.97
C ILE A 115 -17.50 13.64 -8.25
N THR A 116 -17.36 14.95 -8.14
CA THR A 116 -17.25 15.86 -9.29
C THR A 116 -15.89 16.49 -9.36
N GLY A 117 -15.45 16.89 -10.55
CA GLY A 117 -14.16 17.55 -10.68
C GLY A 117 -14.03 18.38 -11.96
N GLU A 118 -13.09 19.30 -11.91
CA GLU A 118 -12.65 20.10 -13.04
C GLU A 118 -11.13 20.15 -13.09
N TYR A 119 -10.59 20.37 -14.28
CA TYR A 119 -9.17 20.61 -14.42
C TYR A 119 -8.88 21.70 -15.47
N LYS A 120 -7.74 22.36 -15.28
CA LYS A 120 -7.19 23.33 -16.21
C LYS A 120 -5.74 23.01 -16.47
N THR A 121 -5.33 23.01 -17.74
CA THR A 121 -3.93 22.90 -18.14
C THR A 121 -3.44 24.22 -18.72
N SER A 122 -2.25 24.64 -18.32
CA SER A 122 -1.59 25.84 -18.82
C SER A 122 -0.09 25.70 -18.62
N ASN A 123 0.71 25.97 -19.65
CA ASN A 123 2.17 25.97 -19.60
C ASN A 123 2.77 24.67 -19.01
N GLY A 124 2.22 23.50 -19.38
CA GLY A 124 2.67 22.21 -18.88
C GLY A 124 2.29 21.89 -17.43
N ILE A 125 1.47 22.74 -16.79
CA ILE A 125 0.96 22.54 -15.44
C ILE A 125 -0.52 22.16 -15.53
N ILE A 126 -0.92 21.17 -14.76
CA ILE A 126 -2.31 20.80 -14.51
C ILE A 126 -2.73 21.26 -13.10
N LYS A 127 -3.87 21.96 -13.02
CA LYS A 127 -4.56 22.25 -11.78
C LYS A 127 -5.89 21.50 -11.80
N MET A 128 -6.11 20.68 -10.80
CA MET A 128 -7.32 19.85 -10.66
C MET A 128 -8.04 20.25 -9.38
N LYS A 129 -9.34 20.47 -9.47
CA LYS A 129 -10.23 20.59 -8.31
C LYS A 129 -11.19 19.42 -8.31
N ALA A 130 -11.32 18.75 -7.19
CA ALA A 130 -12.23 17.62 -7.04
C ALA A 130 -13.03 17.74 -5.73
N ASN A 131 -14.27 17.31 -5.76
CA ASN A 131 -15.24 17.44 -4.69
C ASN A 131 -15.88 16.09 -4.38
N LEU A 132 -16.08 15.80 -3.10
CA LEU A 132 -16.95 14.73 -2.61
C LEU A 132 -18.23 15.35 -2.05
N ILE A 133 -19.38 14.96 -2.59
CA ILE A 133 -20.69 15.52 -2.26
C ILE A 133 -21.60 14.41 -1.76
N SER A 134 -22.30 14.64 -0.65
CA SER A 134 -23.35 13.73 -0.18
C SER A 134 -24.64 13.98 -0.93
N ILE A 135 -25.17 12.94 -1.56
CA ILE A 135 -26.46 13.02 -2.27
C ILE A 135 -27.61 13.18 -1.28
N TYR A 136 -27.54 12.48 -0.14
CA TYR A 136 -28.58 12.53 0.88
C TYR A 136 -28.70 13.90 1.56
N THR A 137 -27.56 14.46 2.02
CA THR A 137 -27.54 15.75 2.73
C THR A 137 -27.45 16.96 1.80
N LYS A 138 -27.21 16.73 0.50
CA LYS A 138 -26.98 17.76 -0.53
C LYS A 138 -25.83 18.73 -0.18
N ARG A 139 -24.80 18.24 0.54
CA ARG A 139 -23.69 19.05 1.05
C ARG A 139 -22.37 18.61 0.46
N LEU A 140 -21.50 19.59 0.22
CA LEU A 140 -20.09 19.36 -0.01
C LEU A 140 -19.44 18.84 1.28
N LEU A 141 -18.85 17.65 1.23
CA LEU A 141 -18.19 17.03 2.37
C LEU A 141 -16.69 17.26 2.36
N PHE A 142 -16.08 17.20 1.18
CA PHE A 142 -14.64 17.32 1.00
C PHE A 142 -14.35 17.98 -0.36
N SER A 143 -13.37 18.86 -0.39
CA SER A 143 -12.91 19.52 -1.63
C SER A 143 -11.41 19.70 -1.58
N GLU A 144 -10.74 19.35 -2.67
CA GLU A 144 -9.30 19.49 -2.77
C GLU A 144 -8.90 20.14 -4.09
N LYS A 145 -7.82 20.95 -4.03
CA LYS A 145 -7.15 21.53 -5.19
C LYS A 145 -5.76 20.95 -5.27
N LEU A 146 -5.48 20.28 -6.36
CA LEU A 146 -4.22 19.61 -6.63
C LEU A 146 -3.53 20.25 -7.82
N GLU A 147 -2.21 20.35 -7.77
CA GLU A 147 -1.39 20.90 -8.84
C GLU A 147 -0.20 20.00 -9.13
N GLY A 148 0.19 19.89 -10.39
CA GLY A 148 1.32 19.09 -10.85
C GLY A 148 1.65 19.38 -12.31
N MET A 149 2.61 18.65 -12.89
CA MET A 149 2.83 18.68 -14.33
C MET A 149 1.66 17.99 -15.04
N ASP A 150 1.34 18.37 -16.28
CA ASP A 150 0.18 17.84 -17.00
C ASP A 150 0.23 16.32 -17.18
N GLY A 151 1.41 15.73 -17.33
CA GLY A 151 1.62 14.28 -17.34
C GLY A 151 1.34 13.56 -16.01
N GLN A 152 1.14 14.28 -14.91
CA GLN A 152 0.92 13.73 -13.56
C GLN A 152 -0.57 13.60 -13.18
N TYR A 153 -1.51 13.82 -14.11
CA TYR A 153 -2.94 13.77 -13.81
C TYR A 153 -3.38 12.46 -13.11
N ARG A 154 -2.74 11.33 -13.43
CA ARG A 154 -3.01 10.04 -12.75
C ARG A 154 -2.64 10.09 -11.29
N PHE A 155 -1.48 10.65 -10.97
CA PHE A 155 -1.04 10.80 -9.59
C PHE A 155 -1.99 11.73 -8.81
N LEU A 156 -2.44 12.83 -9.40
CA LEU A 156 -3.40 13.72 -8.76
C LEU A 156 -4.75 13.02 -8.53
N ALA A 157 -5.21 12.21 -9.49
CA ALA A 157 -6.41 11.40 -9.35
C ALA A 157 -6.27 10.32 -8.26
N ASN A 158 -5.16 9.59 -8.23
CA ASN A 158 -4.85 8.61 -7.18
C ASN A 158 -4.77 9.27 -5.79
N LYS A 159 -4.13 10.45 -5.72
CA LYS A 159 -4.07 11.20 -4.45
C LYS A 159 -5.46 11.58 -3.96
N PHE A 160 -6.31 12.11 -4.83
CA PHE A 160 -7.68 12.43 -4.47
C PHE A 160 -8.48 11.19 -4.02
N ALA A 161 -8.27 10.05 -4.68
CA ALA A 161 -8.89 8.79 -4.26
C ALA A 161 -8.39 8.33 -2.87
N ASP A 162 -7.08 8.46 -2.57
CA ASP A 162 -6.50 8.21 -1.24
C ASP A 162 -7.15 9.12 -0.18
N ASP A 163 -7.29 10.41 -0.47
CA ASP A 163 -7.85 11.40 0.44
C ASP A 163 -9.35 11.16 0.72
N ILE A 164 -10.11 10.74 -0.30
CA ILE A 164 -11.51 10.31 -0.14
C ILE A 164 -11.59 9.07 0.75
N LEU A 165 -10.76 8.07 0.52
CA LEU A 165 -10.72 6.87 1.32
C LEU A 165 -10.41 7.22 2.78
N GLU A 166 -9.37 8.03 3.01
CA GLU A 166 -9.00 8.48 4.36
C GLU A 166 -10.11 9.33 5.02
N PHE A 167 -10.76 10.21 4.25
CA PHE A 167 -11.87 11.02 4.76
C PHE A 167 -13.07 10.18 5.21
N LEU A 168 -13.45 9.17 4.42
CA LEU A 168 -14.64 8.35 4.69
C LEU A 168 -14.39 7.22 5.70
N THR A 169 -13.15 6.71 5.77
CA THR A 169 -12.84 5.50 6.54
C THR A 169 -11.79 5.69 7.64
N GLY A 170 -11.02 6.78 7.59
CA GLY A 170 -9.86 6.99 8.46
C GLY A 170 -8.61 6.19 8.05
N ILE A 171 -8.66 5.42 6.96
CA ILE A 171 -7.56 4.58 6.47
C ILE A 171 -6.85 5.29 5.33
N LYS A 172 -5.52 5.36 5.39
CA LYS A 172 -4.70 5.87 4.30
C LYS A 172 -4.74 4.93 3.10
N GLY A 173 -5.16 5.43 1.96
CA GLY A 173 -5.27 4.64 0.75
C GLY A 173 -3.91 4.25 0.14
N PRO A 174 -3.86 3.18 -0.68
CA PRO A 174 -2.63 2.69 -1.30
C PRO A 174 -2.36 3.30 -2.68
N PHE A 175 -3.23 4.11 -3.24
CA PHE A 175 -3.25 4.47 -4.66
C PHE A 175 -2.06 5.32 -5.11
N THR A 176 -1.44 6.07 -4.20
CA THR A 176 -0.20 6.84 -4.47
C THR A 176 1.08 6.06 -4.18
N THR A 177 0.99 4.79 -3.82
CA THR A 177 2.16 3.92 -3.58
C THR A 177 2.67 3.30 -4.87
N ARG A 178 3.87 2.73 -4.84
CA ARG A 178 4.46 1.98 -5.94
C ARG A 178 4.76 0.56 -5.50
N VAL A 179 4.70 -0.36 -6.45
CA VAL A 179 5.13 -1.73 -6.26
C VAL A 179 6.43 -1.97 -7.02
N PHE A 180 7.40 -2.56 -6.34
CA PHE A 180 8.62 -3.10 -6.91
C PHE A 180 8.44 -4.60 -7.07
N PHE A 181 8.92 -5.14 -8.16
CA PHE A 181 8.75 -6.55 -8.48
C PHE A 181 9.87 -7.03 -9.40
N VAL A 182 10.00 -8.34 -9.55
CA VAL A 182 10.95 -8.97 -10.45
C VAL A 182 10.26 -9.32 -11.77
N GLY A 183 10.89 -9.00 -12.89
CA GLY A 183 10.51 -9.48 -14.23
C GLY A 183 11.62 -10.31 -14.81
N GLU A 184 11.26 -11.44 -15.43
CA GLU A 184 12.17 -12.38 -16.09
C GLU A 184 12.11 -12.25 -17.59
N GLU A 185 13.29 -12.13 -18.22
CA GLU A 185 13.46 -12.02 -19.67
C GLU A 185 14.74 -12.73 -20.09
N GLY A 186 14.63 -13.75 -20.96
CA GLY A 186 15.80 -14.45 -21.51
C GLY A 186 16.76 -15.04 -20.46
N GLY A 187 16.23 -15.55 -19.35
CA GLY A 187 17.01 -16.11 -18.24
C GLY A 187 17.61 -15.06 -17.27
N SER A 188 17.50 -13.77 -17.56
CA SER A 188 17.86 -12.71 -16.62
C SER A 188 16.63 -12.26 -15.82
N LYS A 189 16.85 -11.91 -14.54
CA LYS A 189 15.81 -11.36 -13.65
C LYS A 189 16.17 -9.94 -13.28
N ASN A 190 15.26 -9.01 -13.58
CA ASN A 190 15.48 -7.60 -13.29
C ASN A 190 14.38 -7.00 -12.39
N ILE A 191 14.78 -6.05 -11.55
CA ILE A 191 13.87 -5.30 -10.69
C ILE A 191 13.17 -4.24 -11.54
N LEU A 192 11.85 -4.19 -11.42
CA LEU A 192 10.97 -3.19 -12.04
C LEU A 192 10.20 -2.45 -10.95
N VAL A 193 9.63 -1.31 -11.33
CA VAL A 193 8.70 -0.55 -10.49
C VAL A 193 7.54 -0.06 -11.36
N MET A 194 6.33 -0.03 -10.78
CA MET A 194 5.13 0.57 -11.38
C MET A 194 4.30 1.28 -10.31
N ASP A 195 3.34 2.10 -10.75
CA ASP A 195 2.34 2.66 -9.84
C ASP A 195 1.24 1.62 -9.48
N PHE A 196 0.39 1.96 -8.52
CA PHE A 196 -0.68 1.07 -8.04
C PHE A 196 -1.58 0.53 -9.16
N GLY A 197 -1.87 1.34 -10.17
CA GLY A 197 -2.72 0.94 -11.31
C GLY A 197 -2.01 0.16 -12.41
N GLY A 198 -0.79 -0.34 -12.18
CA GLY A 198 -0.02 -1.11 -13.19
C GLY A 198 0.52 -0.25 -14.34
N HIS A 199 0.69 1.06 -14.12
CA HIS A 199 1.20 1.98 -15.13
C HIS A 199 2.62 2.47 -14.80
N ARG A 200 3.24 3.20 -15.76
CA ARG A 200 4.59 3.79 -15.61
C ARG A 200 5.65 2.78 -15.21
N VAL A 201 5.59 1.59 -15.80
CA VAL A 201 6.56 0.55 -15.52
C VAL A 201 7.96 1.01 -15.96
N LYS A 202 8.96 0.85 -15.07
CA LYS A 202 10.37 1.16 -15.32
C LYS A 202 11.25 0.03 -14.84
N LYS A 203 12.26 -0.33 -15.63
CA LYS A 203 13.37 -1.19 -15.18
C LYS A 203 14.25 -0.39 -14.20
N ILE A 204 14.43 -0.92 -13.00
CA ILE A 204 15.33 -0.38 -11.97
C ILE A 204 16.72 -0.96 -12.14
N THR A 205 16.81 -2.25 -12.40
CA THR A 205 18.05 -2.90 -12.85
C THR A 205 17.92 -3.26 -14.33
N ASN A 206 19.05 -3.29 -15.04
CA ASN A 206 19.09 -3.65 -16.45
C ASN A 206 20.46 -4.31 -16.72
N ASN A 207 20.58 -5.59 -16.38
CA ASN A 207 21.77 -6.39 -16.60
C ASN A 207 21.39 -7.84 -16.89
N ALA A 208 22.33 -8.61 -17.44
CA ALA A 208 22.14 -10.03 -17.79
C ALA A 208 22.26 -10.97 -16.58
N SER A 209 22.00 -10.50 -15.39
CA SER A 209 22.14 -11.28 -14.14
C SER A 209 20.77 -11.48 -13.46
N ILE A 210 20.78 -12.21 -12.36
CA ILE A 210 19.62 -12.44 -11.48
C ILE A 210 19.61 -11.35 -10.42
N ASN A 211 18.54 -10.55 -10.37
CA ASN A 211 18.24 -9.56 -9.35
C ASN A 211 16.85 -9.87 -8.77
N ILE A 212 16.77 -10.16 -7.47
CA ILE A 212 15.57 -10.65 -6.78
C ILE A 212 15.36 -9.96 -5.44
N PHE A 213 14.20 -10.19 -4.83
CA PHE A 213 13.80 -9.65 -3.53
C PHE A 213 13.97 -8.13 -3.43
N PRO A 214 13.26 -7.35 -4.28
CA PRO A 214 13.29 -5.91 -4.22
C PRO A 214 12.58 -5.41 -2.98
N TYR A 215 13.28 -4.78 -2.06
CA TYR A 215 12.69 -4.23 -0.86
C TYR A 215 12.83 -2.69 -0.87
N PRO A 216 11.76 -1.92 -1.13
CA PRO A 216 11.82 -0.46 -1.13
C PRO A 216 12.04 0.08 0.28
N SER A 217 12.84 1.14 0.40
CA SER A 217 13.04 1.82 1.68
C SER A 217 11.73 2.47 2.16
N PRO A 218 11.52 2.63 3.48
CA PRO A 218 10.31 3.24 4.04
C PRO A 218 10.04 4.67 3.53
N HIS A 219 11.09 5.37 3.07
CA HIS A 219 10.98 6.70 2.45
C HIS A 219 10.76 6.66 0.93
N GLY A 220 10.75 5.47 0.30
CA GLY A 220 10.51 5.29 -1.13
C GLY A 220 11.61 5.84 -2.06
N ASN A 221 12.77 6.25 -1.52
CA ASN A 221 13.87 6.86 -2.29
C ASN A 221 15.02 5.90 -2.60
N LYS A 222 14.99 4.68 -2.04
CA LYS A 222 15.97 3.62 -2.28
C LYS A 222 15.25 2.30 -2.45
N VAL A 223 15.94 1.32 -3.06
CA VAL A 223 15.54 -0.10 -3.05
C VAL A 223 16.77 -0.94 -2.70
N ALA A 224 16.61 -1.86 -1.74
CA ALA A 224 17.57 -2.92 -1.48
C ALA A 224 17.13 -4.19 -2.24
N TYR A 225 18.08 -4.99 -2.69
CA TYR A 225 17.80 -6.21 -3.43
C TYR A 225 19.01 -7.14 -3.40
N ILE A 226 18.79 -8.41 -3.70
CA ILE A 226 19.85 -9.39 -3.89
C ILE A 226 20.21 -9.43 -5.37
N SER A 227 21.51 -9.44 -5.69
CA SER A 227 22.02 -9.57 -7.06
C SER A 227 23.19 -10.52 -7.14
N PHE A 228 23.19 -11.31 -8.22
CA PHE A 228 24.24 -12.27 -8.59
C PHE A 228 25.24 -11.68 -9.61
N LYS A 229 25.17 -10.39 -9.88
CA LYS A 229 25.98 -9.75 -10.94
C LYS A 229 27.49 -9.84 -10.74
N ASP A 230 27.96 -10.02 -9.50
CA ASP A 230 29.37 -10.14 -9.14
C ASP A 230 29.73 -11.61 -8.80
N GLY A 231 28.95 -12.61 -9.26
CA GLY A 231 29.12 -14.04 -9.03
C GLY A 231 28.27 -14.55 -7.88
N ASN A 232 28.68 -14.34 -6.64
CA ASN A 232 27.88 -14.73 -5.45
C ASN A 232 26.77 -13.74 -5.13
N PRO A 233 25.64 -14.21 -4.58
CA PRO A 233 24.54 -13.33 -4.20
C PRO A 233 24.97 -12.34 -3.12
N ALA A 234 24.70 -11.07 -3.34
CA ALA A 234 25.05 -10.00 -2.42
C ALA A 234 23.96 -8.94 -2.34
N VAL A 235 23.94 -8.18 -1.23
CA VAL A 235 23.01 -7.07 -1.03
C VAL A 235 23.49 -5.85 -1.79
N PHE A 236 22.57 -5.28 -2.59
CA PHE A 236 22.74 -4.01 -3.27
C PHE A 236 21.69 -3.00 -2.81
N ILE A 237 22.09 -1.75 -2.69
CA ILE A 237 21.18 -0.61 -2.44
C ILE A 237 21.28 0.36 -3.61
N LYS A 238 20.15 0.59 -4.29
CA LYS A 238 20.06 1.59 -5.35
C LYS A 238 19.32 2.83 -4.85
N ASN A 239 19.90 4.01 -5.08
CA ASN A 239 19.23 5.28 -4.87
C ASN A 239 18.42 5.61 -6.12
N LEU A 240 17.10 5.75 -5.95
CA LEU A 240 16.16 5.96 -7.06
C LEU A 240 16.17 7.38 -7.63
N LYS A 241 16.69 8.36 -6.86
CA LYS A 241 16.81 9.75 -7.31
C LYS A 241 18.09 9.98 -8.11
N THR A 242 19.22 9.46 -7.62
CA THR A 242 20.53 9.66 -8.26
C THR A 242 20.91 8.56 -9.25
N GLY A 243 20.24 7.40 -9.18
CA GLY A 243 20.58 6.21 -9.96
C GLY A 243 21.77 5.42 -9.42
N GLY A 244 22.52 5.96 -8.44
CA GLY A 244 23.70 5.32 -7.85
C GLY A 244 23.36 4.01 -7.17
N THR A 245 24.22 2.99 -7.35
CA THR A 245 24.07 1.66 -6.75
C THR A 245 25.29 1.34 -5.91
N LYS A 246 25.07 0.85 -4.68
CA LYS A 246 26.11 0.43 -3.74
C LYS A 246 25.92 -1.04 -3.40
N ARG A 247 26.99 -1.83 -3.52
CA ARG A 247 27.07 -3.17 -2.94
C ARG A 247 27.46 -3.04 -1.46
N LEU A 248 26.83 -3.81 -0.58
CA LEU A 248 27.27 -3.93 0.81
C LEU A 248 28.36 -4.99 0.89
N ASN A 249 29.46 -4.66 1.60
CA ASN A 249 30.51 -5.62 1.89
C ASN A 249 30.12 -6.40 3.15
N LEU A 250 29.68 -7.65 2.98
CA LEU A 250 29.19 -8.52 4.05
C LEU A 250 29.98 -9.85 4.04
N PRO A 251 30.10 -10.52 5.22
CA PRO A 251 30.79 -11.79 5.32
C PRO A 251 29.93 -12.94 4.75
N GLY A 252 30.17 -13.31 3.50
CA GLY A 252 29.50 -14.41 2.81
C GLY A 252 28.31 -14.02 1.95
N PRO A 253 27.72 -15.02 1.27
CA PRO A 253 26.53 -14.85 0.43
C PRO A 253 25.33 -14.33 1.23
N ALA A 254 24.48 -13.54 0.55
CA ALA A 254 23.27 -12.99 1.12
C ALA A 254 22.03 -13.50 0.36
N ASP A 255 21.11 -14.17 1.05
CA ASP A 255 19.95 -14.80 0.45
C ASP A 255 18.67 -13.94 0.56
N PHE A 256 18.66 -12.97 1.47
CA PHE A 256 17.50 -12.12 1.73
C PHE A 256 17.89 -10.75 2.29
N VAL A 257 17.03 -9.74 2.04
CA VAL A 257 17.20 -8.38 2.59
C VAL A 257 15.84 -7.74 2.86
N ALA A 258 15.71 -7.05 4.00
CA ALA A 258 14.54 -6.22 4.33
C ALA A 258 14.95 -4.95 5.07
N TRP A 259 14.21 -3.85 4.87
CA TRP A 259 14.44 -2.59 5.59
C TRP A 259 13.83 -2.58 6.98
N SER A 260 14.52 -1.95 7.94
CA SER A 260 13.87 -1.49 9.16
C SER A 260 12.85 -0.39 8.84
N PRO A 261 11.75 -0.25 9.62
CA PRO A 261 10.75 0.80 9.40
C PRO A 261 11.30 2.23 9.52
N THR A 262 12.39 2.41 10.25
CA THR A 262 13.12 3.69 10.36
C THR A 262 13.99 3.99 9.14
N GLY A 263 14.34 2.96 8.36
CA GLY A 263 15.18 3.10 7.16
C GLY A 263 16.66 3.35 7.45
N ASP A 264 17.13 3.10 8.67
CA ASP A 264 18.52 3.28 9.12
C ASP A 264 19.36 2.00 9.02
N LYS A 265 18.72 0.82 9.00
CA LYS A 265 19.36 -0.48 8.93
C LYS A 265 18.57 -1.48 8.08
N LEU A 266 19.22 -2.59 7.75
CA LEU A 266 18.63 -3.74 7.07
C LEU A 266 18.68 -4.97 7.98
N ALA A 267 17.70 -5.85 7.84
CA ALA A 267 17.84 -7.26 8.19
C ALA A 267 18.32 -8.00 6.93
N VAL A 268 19.30 -8.89 7.09
CA VAL A 268 19.87 -9.69 6.01
C VAL A 268 20.02 -11.13 6.45
N ALA A 269 19.78 -12.07 5.55
CA ALA A 269 20.11 -13.47 5.75
C ALA A 269 21.47 -13.74 5.09
N LEU A 270 22.44 -14.21 5.87
CA LEU A 270 23.80 -14.48 5.43
C LEU A 270 24.22 -15.90 5.74
N THR A 271 25.08 -16.46 4.88
CA THR A 271 25.70 -17.79 5.05
C THR A 271 27.23 -17.66 5.05
N PRO A 272 27.84 -17.10 6.15
CA PRO A 272 29.26 -16.77 6.16
C PRO A 272 30.19 -17.97 6.04
N ASP A 273 29.82 -19.08 6.63
CA ASP A 273 30.59 -20.32 6.73
C ASP A 273 30.17 -21.40 5.73
N HIS A 274 29.23 -21.08 4.83
CA HIS A 274 28.60 -22.00 3.88
C HIS A 274 27.86 -23.20 4.53
N LEU A 275 27.55 -23.12 5.83
CA LEU A 275 26.82 -24.15 6.56
C LEU A 275 25.42 -23.74 6.91
N ASN A 276 25.27 -22.66 7.71
CA ASN A 276 24.00 -22.21 8.22
C ASN A 276 23.68 -20.78 7.72
N THR A 277 22.46 -20.57 7.33
CA THR A 277 21.95 -19.23 7.00
C THR A 277 21.37 -18.60 8.25
N GLU A 278 21.92 -17.47 8.66
CA GLU A 278 21.53 -16.76 9.87
C GLU A 278 21.06 -15.33 9.57
N LEU A 279 20.19 -14.79 10.41
CA LEU A 279 19.73 -13.42 10.31
C LEU A 279 20.66 -12.46 11.05
N TYR A 280 20.94 -11.36 10.39
CA TYR A 280 21.74 -10.24 10.92
C TYR A 280 20.99 -8.93 10.73
N THR A 281 21.32 -7.94 11.56
CA THR A 281 21.07 -6.53 11.21
C THR A 281 22.37 -5.86 10.81
N VAL A 282 22.29 -4.92 9.85
CA VAL A 282 23.44 -4.19 9.32
C VAL A 282 23.07 -2.76 8.96
N GLY A 283 23.97 -1.82 9.18
CA GLY A 283 23.81 -0.43 8.74
C GLY A 283 23.98 -0.28 7.23
N LEU A 284 23.48 0.81 6.66
CA LEU A 284 23.47 1.07 5.21
C LEU A 284 24.86 1.25 4.59
N ASN A 285 25.89 1.39 5.41
CA ASN A 285 27.30 1.43 4.98
C ASN A 285 27.97 0.05 5.00
N GLY A 286 27.30 -1.00 5.51
CA GLY A 286 27.83 -2.33 5.74
C GLY A 286 28.44 -2.52 7.13
N GLY A 287 28.45 -1.46 7.98
CA GLY A 287 28.93 -1.52 9.36
C GLY A 287 27.82 -1.92 10.35
N ASN A 288 28.20 -2.05 11.62
CA ASN A 288 27.30 -2.43 12.72
C ASN A 288 26.57 -3.77 12.47
N LEU A 289 27.29 -4.73 11.88
CA LEU A 289 26.75 -6.07 11.65
C LEU A 289 26.53 -6.76 12.99
N LYS A 290 25.29 -7.18 13.26
CA LYS A 290 24.90 -7.89 14.49
C LYS A 290 24.11 -9.13 14.12
N GLN A 291 24.58 -10.30 14.53
CA GLN A 291 23.86 -11.56 14.39
C GLN A 291 22.66 -11.61 15.35
N LEU A 292 21.53 -12.08 14.87
CA LEU A 292 20.26 -12.17 15.61
C LEU A 292 19.87 -13.63 15.91
N THR A 293 20.21 -14.56 15.02
CA THR A 293 19.86 -15.98 15.17
C THR A 293 21.13 -16.84 15.22
N PHE A 294 21.05 -17.93 16.01
CA PHE A 294 22.17 -18.86 16.28
C PHE A 294 21.57 -20.28 16.38
N SER A 295 21.28 -20.91 15.24
CA SER A 295 20.64 -22.22 15.27
C SER A 295 21.09 -23.09 14.10
N ASP A 296 21.02 -24.39 14.28
CA ASP A 296 21.21 -25.34 13.18
C ASP A 296 20.00 -25.22 12.23
N GLY A 297 20.29 -24.83 10.99
CA GLY A 297 19.28 -24.70 9.95
C GLY A 297 19.27 -23.32 9.27
N ILE A 298 18.25 -23.09 8.46
CA ILE A 298 18.07 -21.88 7.67
C ILE A 298 17.19 -20.89 8.43
N ASN A 299 17.69 -19.66 8.60
CA ASN A 299 16.94 -18.53 9.14
C ASN A 299 16.93 -17.39 8.11
N THR A 300 15.77 -17.11 7.52
CA THR A 300 15.64 -16.19 6.36
C THR A 300 14.31 -15.43 6.36
N SER A 301 14.03 -14.69 5.29
CA SER A 301 12.74 -14.05 4.99
C SER A 301 12.23 -13.17 6.15
N ALA A 302 13.06 -12.25 6.61
CA ALA A 302 12.75 -11.38 7.75
C ALA A 302 11.75 -10.26 7.38
N SER A 303 10.73 -10.06 8.19
CA SER A 303 9.79 -8.94 8.08
C SER A 303 9.70 -8.18 9.41
N PHE A 304 10.05 -6.90 9.41
CA PHE A 304 9.90 -6.05 10.60
C PHE A 304 8.43 -5.72 10.88
N SER A 305 8.06 -5.70 12.16
CA SER A 305 6.83 -5.02 12.57
C SER A 305 6.92 -3.52 12.27
N PRO A 306 5.80 -2.81 11.97
CA PRO A 306 5.83 -1.41 11.56
C PRO A 306 6.39 -0.46 12.63
N ASN A 307 6.36 -0.84 13.91
CA ASN A 307 7.00 -0.10 15.01
C ASN A 307 8.49 -0.44 15.21
N GLY A 308 9.03 -1.41 14.43
CA GLY A 308 10.43 -1.81 14.48
C GLY A 308 10.86 -2.65 15.68
N ASN A 309 9.94 -3.01 16.60
CA ASN A 309 10.27 -3.71 17.84
C ASN A 309 10.38 -5.23 17.68
N ARG A 310 9.79 -5.79 16.61
CA ARG A 310 9.76 -7.24 16.36
C ARG A 310 10.17 -7.55 14.92
N ILE A 311 10.56 -8.80 14.71
CA ILE A 311 10.86 -9.38 13.40
C ILE A 311 10.14 -10.72 13.30
N ALA A 312 9.31 -10.92 12.26
CA ALA A 312 8.83 -12.22 11.85
C ALA A 312 9.83 -12.81 10.86
N PHE A 313 10.11 -14.10 10.92
CA PHE A 313 11.10 -14.74 10.07
C PHE A 313 10.81 -16.23 9.88
N VAL A 314 11.40 -16.81 8.86
CA VAL A 314 11.37 -18.25 8.63
C VAL A 314 12.54 -18.92 9.35
N SER A 315 12.28 -20.03 10.02
CA SER A 315 13.34 -20.88 10.57
C SER A 315 13.02 -22.36 10.37
N SER A 316 14.03 -23.11 9.92
CA SER A 316 13.95 -24.58 9.79
C SER A 316 14.52 -25.34 11.00
N ARG A 317 14.86 -24.66 12.11
CA ARG A 317 15.44 -25.26 13.34
C ARG A 317 14.60 -26.37 13.96
N GLY A 318 13.33 -26.45 13.66
CA GLY A 318 12.42 -27.52 14.10
C GLY A 318 12.25 -28.64 13.08
N GLY A 319 13.11 -28.75 12.07
CA GLY A 319 13.10 -29.78 11.03
C GLY A 319 12.40 -29.34 9.72
N SER A 320 11.48 -28.36 9.77
CA SER A 320 10.81 -27.82 8.58
C SER A 320 10.63 -26.30 8.69
N PRO A 321 10.53 -25.57 7.56
CA PRO A 321 10.33 -24.12 7.57
C PRO A 321 9.04 -23.72 8.28
N GLN A 322 9.18 -22.88 9.31
CA GLN A 322 8.07 -22.36 10.10
C GLN A 322 8.28 -20.87 10.38
N ILE A 323 7.18 -20.16 10.66
CA ILE A 323 7.26 -18.75 11.02
C ILE A 323 7.55 -18.61 12.52
N TYR A 324 8.58 -17.83 12.82
CA TYR A 324 8.97 -17.41 14.16
C TYR A 324 8.86 -15.90 14.30
N VAL A 325 8.73 -15.43 15.52
CA VAL A 325 8.83 -14.00 15.87
C VAL A 325 9.88 -13.83 16.95
N MET A 326 10.65 -12.74 16.85
CA MET A 326 11.64 -12.31 17.85
C MET A 326 11.55 -10.81 18.11
N ASN A 327 12.18 -10.35 19.18
CA ASN A 327 12.46 -8.93 19.36
C ASN A 327 13.50 -8.46 18.32
N SER A 328 13.53 -7.18 17.98
CA SER A 328 14.45 -6.66 16.96
C SER A 328 15.93 -6.72 17.35
N ASP A 329 16.23 -7.04 18.62
CA ASP A 329 17.58 -7.30 19.12
C ASP A 329 18.01 -8.77 19.02
N GLY A 330 17.12 -9.67 18.59
CA GLY A 330 17.33 -11.12 18.45
C GLY A 330 16.82 -11.95 19.63
N SER A 331 16.39 -11.31 20.72
CA SER A 331 15.88 -12.01 21.91
C SER A 331 14.43 -12.49 21.74
N GLY A 332 13.95 -13.36 22.61
CA GLY A 332 12.54 -13.76 22.69
C GLY A 332 12.03 -14.53 21.47
N GLN A 333 12.87 -15.32 20.82
CA GLN A 333 12.52 -16.10 19.63
C GLN A 333 11.48 -17.17 19.97
N ARG A 334 10.36 -17.18 19.27
CA ARG A 334 9.32 -18.21 19.44
C ARG A 334 8.63 -18.52 18.11
N ARG A 335 8.29 -19.77 17.89
CA ARG A 335 7.44 -20.21 16.76
C ARG A 335 6.03 -19.67 16.94
N ILE A 336 5.36 -19.31 15.83
CA ILE A 336 3.96 -18.82 15.82
C ILE A 336 3.07 -19.58 14.84
N THR A 337 3.58 -20.43 13.95
CA THR A 337 2.79 -21.35 13.10
C THR A 337 2.76 -22.73 13.73
N TYR A 338 1.55 -23.26 13.96
CA TYR A 338 1.30 -24.58 14.54
C TYR A 338 0.26 -25.37 13.73
N ASN A 339 0.01 -24.94 12.49
CA ASN A 339 -0.83 -25.67 11.55
C ASN A 339 -0.17 -27.01 11.15
N ASN A 340 -0.93 -27.88 10.49
CA ASN A 340 -0.47 -29.20 10.04
C ASN A 340 0.47 -29.11 8.81
N SER A 341 0.80 -27.89 8.34
CA SER A 341 1.68 -27.71 7.19
C SER A 341 3.16 -27.96 7.58
N SER A 342 3.86 -28.72 6.75
CA SER A 342 5.30 -28.89 6.82
C SER A 342 6.08 -27.70 6.24
N TYR A 343 5.40 -26.71 5.69
CA TYR A 343 6.04 -25.58 5.04
C TYR A 343 5.27 -24.28 5.27
N ASN A 344 5.88 -23.36 6.00
CA ASN A 344 5.39 -22.00 6.22
C ASN A 344 6.55 -21.03 5.93
N SER A 345 6.33 -20.07 5.00
CA SER A 345 7.39 -19.18 4.50
C SER A 345 6.90 -17.78 4.21
N SER A 346 7.82 -16.90 3.81
CA SER A 346 7.56 -15.54 3.31
C SER A 346 6.64 -14.71 4.21
N PRO A 347 6.92 -14.58 5.52
CA PRO A 347 6.09 -13.77 6.41
C PRO A 347 6.17 -12.30 6.02
N ALA A 348 5.02 -11.63 5.93
CA ALA A 348 4.88 -10.21 5.70
C ALA A 348 4.02 -9.57 6.80
N TRP A 349 4.58 -8.66 7.57
CA TRP A 349 3.85 -7.95 8.62
C TRP A 349 2.95 -6.86 8.01
N SER A 350 1.69 -6.80 8.43
CA SER A 350 0.77 -5.74 7.95
C SER A 350 1.22 -4.36 8.44
N PRO A 351 1.05 -3.29 7.64
CA PRO A 351 1.44 -1.92 8.02
C PRO A 351 0.77 -1.39 9.29
N ASP A 352 -0.40 -1.90 9.68
CA ASP A 352 -1.09 -1.57 10.95
C ASP A 352 -0.56 -2.37 12.16
N GLY A 353 0.33 -3.35 11.92
CA GLY A 353 0.97 -4.18 12.95
C GLY A 353 0.09 -5.28 13.54
N LYS A 354 -1.13 -5.49 13.02
CA LYS A 354 -2.10 -6.42 13.63
C LYS A 354 -1.99 -7.83 13.08
N LYS A 355 -1.52 -7.99 11.83
CA LYS A 355 -1.52 -9.27 11.13
C LYS A 355 -0.16 -9.59 10.52
N ILE A 356 0.04 -10.88 10.24
CA ILE A 356 1.13 -11.41 9.44
C ILE A 356 0.50 -12.22 8.32
N ALA A 357 0.82 -11.88 7.06
CA ALA A 357 0.55 -12.75 5.91
C ALA A 357 1.74 -13.70 5.72
N PHE A 358 1.50 -14.87 5.20
CA PHE A 358 2.55 -15.86 4.94
C PHE A 358 2.10 -16.88 3.90
N THR A 359 3.06 -17.56 3.29
CA THR A 359 2.82 -18.68 2.38
C THR A 359 2.82 -19.98 3.17
N THR A 360 1.85 -20.85 2.94
CA THR A 360 1.75 -22.17 3.56
C THR A 360 1.32 -23.21 2.56
N PHE A 361 1.67 -24.48 2.81
CA PHE A 361 1.26 -25.58 1.95
C PHE A 361 -0.10 -26.14 2.43
N VAL A 362 -1.13 -26.06 1.57
CA VAL A 362 -2.50 -26.49 1.84
C VAL A 362 -3.00 -27.32 0.67
N ASN A 363 -3.53 -28.51 0.93
CA ASN A 363 -4.19 -29.37 -0.07
C ASN A 363 -3.39 -29.59 -1.37
N GLY A 364 -2.07 -29.62 -1.30
CA GLY A 364 -1.21 -29.89 -2.47
C GLY A 364 -0.70 -28.64 -3.21
N ALA A 365 -1.06 -27.44 -2.78
CA ALA A 365 -0.60 -26.18 -3.34
C ALA A 365 -0.09 -25.23 -2.27
N LEU A 366 0.77 -24.28 -2.67
CA LEU A 366 1.14 -23.15 -1.82
C LEU A 366 0.01 -22.11 -1.84
N GLU A 367 -0.41 -21.66 -0.66
CA GLU A 367 -1.47 -20.68 -0.51
C GLU A 367 -1.06 -19.55 0.44
N VAL A 368 -1.63 -18.37 0.21
CA VAL A 368 -1.46 -17.25 1.13
C VAL A 368 -2.47 -17.35 2.25
N CYS A 369 -1.95 -17.35 3.48
CA CYS A 369 -2.72 -17.26 4.71
C CYS A 369 -2.39 -15.98 5.47
N ILE A 370 -3.29 -15.60 6.38
CA ILE A 370 -3.05 -14.52 7.35
C ILE A 370 -3.34 -15.04 8.76
N MET A 371 -2.63 -14.46 9.74
CA MET A 371 -2.85 -14.68 11.17
C MET A 371 -2.72 -13.37 11.94
N ASN A 372 -3.16 -13.33 13.18
CA ASN A 372 -2.85 -12.22 14.08
C ASN A 372 -1.35 -12.20 14.41
N ALA A 373 -0.81 -11.04 14.80
CA ALA A 373 0.60 -10.87 15.12
C ALA A 373 1.11 -11.73 16.30
N ASP A 374 0.21 -12.35 17.06
CA ASP A 374 0.53 -13.31 18.13
C ASP A 374 0.53 -14.77 17.66
N GLY A 375 0.10 -15.04 16.43
CA GLY A 375 -0.03 -16.36 15.81
C GLY A 375 -1.44 -16.93 15.86
N SER A 376 -2.41 -16.29 16.52
CA SER A 376 -3.79 -16.74 16.59
C SER A 376 -4.59 -16.37 15.33
N GLY A 377 -5.76 -16.99 15.17
CA GLY A 377 -6.74 -16.60 14.13
C GLY A 377 -6.24 -16.80 12.69
N GLU A 378 -5.47 -17.86 12.47
CA GLU A 378 -5.01 -18.24 11.15
C GLU A 378 -6.19 -18.55 10.22
N ARG A 379 -6.13 -18.02 9.00
CA ARG A 379 -7.08 -18.33 7.94
C ARG A 379 -6.44 -18.21 6.56
N GLN A 380 -6.88 -19.02 5.64
CA GLN A 380 -6.55 -18.98 4.23
C GLN A 380 -7.19 -17.75 3.57
N VAL A 381 -6.45 -17.10 2.68
CA VAL A 381 -6.88 -15.91 1.90
C VAL A 381 -7.03 -16.26 0.43
N THR A 382 -6.11 -17.03 -0.12
CA THR A 382 -6.19 -17.53 -1.49
C THR A 382 -6.67 -18.97 -1.51
N ASP A 383 -7.44 -19.32 -2.53
CA ASP A 383 -7.86 -20.70 -2.83
C ASP A 383 -7.77 -20.82 -4.35
N THR A 384 -6.59 -21.18 -4.83
CA THR A 384 -6.28 -21.21 -6.25
C THR A 384 -5.94 -22.63 -6.70
N PRO A 385 -6.26 -23.02 -7.95
CA PRO A 385 -5.80 -24.30 -8.49
C PRO A 385 -4.27 -24.31 -8.76
N TYR A 386 -3.61 -23.21 -8.51
CA TYR A 386 -2.20 -22.97 -8.68
C TYR A 386 -1.57 -22.47 -7.38
N SER A 387 -0.24 -22.51 -7.26
CA SER A 387 0.43 -21.98 -6.07
C SER A 387 0.35 -20.46 -6.01
N ALA A 388 0.02 -19.92 -4.83
CA ALA A 388 0.05 -18.49 -4.50
C ALA A 388 1.09 -18.26 -3.40
N GLN A 389 2.06 -17.34 -3.62
CA GLN A 389 3.18 -17.17 -2.72
C GLN A 389 3.71 -15.72 -2.68
N HIS A 390 4.66 -15.45 -1.79
CA HIS A 390 5.30 -14.15 -1.56
C HIS A 390 4.31 -13.01 -1.32
N PRO A 391 3.49 -13.11 -0.25
CA PRO A 391 2.52 -12.07 0.05
C PRO A 391 3.18 -10.76 0.44
N ALA A 392 2.68 -9.64 -0.09
CA ALA A 392 3.08 -8.30 0.31
C ALA A 392 1.86 -7.40 0.54
N TRP A 393 1.83 -6.71 1.68
CA TRP A 393 0.71 -5.83 2.05
C TRP A 393 0.81 -4.47 1.36
N THR A 394 -0.31 -3.98 0.88
CA THR A 394 -0.46 -2.55 0.58
C THR A 394 -0.58 -1.71 1.87
N ARG A 395 -0.37 -0.40 1.75
CA ARG A 395 -0.33 0.52 2.89
C ARG A 395 -1.60 0.54 3.75
N ASP A 396 -2.73 0.19 3.20
CA ASP A 396 -4.04 0.15 3.86
C ASP A 396 -4.24 -1.09 4.77
N SER A 397 -3.28 -2.02 4.78
CA SER A 397 -3.37 -3.28 5.54
C SER A 397 -4.57 -4.16 5.17
N ARG A 398 -5.09 -4.00 3.96
CA ARG A 398 -6.28 -4.71 3.48
C ARG A 398 -6.02 -5.52 2.21
N ILE A 399 -5.25 -4.98 1.28
CA ILE A 399 -4.91 -5.67 0.05
C ILE A 399 -3.56 -6.37 0.21
N ILE A 400 -3.50 -7.61 -0.24
CA ILE A 400 -2.27 -8.39 -0.39
C ILE A 400 -2.02 -8.62 -1.87
N THR A 401 -0.80 -8.35 -2.33
CA THR A 401 -0.29 -8.84 -3.60
C THR A 401 0.47 -10.14 -3.38
N PHE A 402 0.44 -11.01 -4.38
CA PHE A 402 1.14 -12.28 -4.39
C PHE A 402 1.45 -12.66 -5.83
N ASP A 403 2.39 -13.56 -6.01
CA ASP A 403 2.63 -14.18 -7.31
C ASP A 403 1.97 -15.57 -7.37
N THR A 404 1.45 -15.90 -8.56
CA THR A 404 0.82 -17.18 -8.81
C THR A 404 1.08 -17.64 -10.26
N GLU A 405 1.19 -18.94 -10.47
CA GLU A 405 1.34 -19.49 -11.81
C GLU A 405 -0.01 -19.66 -12.47
N ILE A 406 -0.19 -19.07 -13.65
CA ILE A 406 -1.40 -19.26 -14.48
C ILE A 406 -0.97 -19.59 -15.90
N ALA A 407 -1.40 -20.72 -16.42
CA ALA A 407 -1.07 -21.20 -17.76
C ALA A 407 0.45 -21.25 -18.03
N GLY A 408 1.23 -21.73 -17.05
CA GLY A 408 2.68 -21.88 -17.15
C GLY A 408 3.45 -20.56 -17.04
N ARG A 409 2.84 -19.50 -16.51
CA ARG A 409 3.50 -18.19 -16.27
C ARG A 409 3.24 -17.70 -14.87
N GLN A 410 4.29 -17.20 -14.24
CA GLN A 410 4.17 -16.49 -12.98
C GLN A 410 3.65 -15.07 -13.24
N GLU A 411 2.59 -14.71 -12.55
CA GLU A 411 1.94 -13.41 -12.66
C GLU A 411 1.62 -12.82 -11.28
N LEU A 412 1.55 -11.49 -11.21
CA LEU A 412 1.20 -10.79 -9.97
C LEU A 412 -0.31 -10.58 -9.88
N TYR A 413 -0.86 -10.96 -8.75
CA TYR A 413 -2.27 -10.77 -8.39
C TYR A 413 -2.40 -10.02 -7.07
N MET A 414 -3.58 -9.49 -6.82
CA MET A 414 -3.96 -8.89 -5.54
C MET A 414 -5.33 -9.38 -5.08
N ILE A 415 -5.50 -9.42 -3.78
CA ILE A 415 -6.75 -9.81 -3.13
C ILE A 415 -7.04 -8.91 -1.93
N ASP A 416 -8.29 -8.49 -1.78
CA ASP A 416 -8.76 -7.88 -0.54
C ASP A 416 -9.00 -9.00 0.49
N VAL A 417 -8.31 -8.93 1.62
CA VAL A 417 -8.38 -10.00 2.63
C VAL A 417 -9.77 -10.21 3.22
N ASN A 418 -10.73 -9.33 3.01
CA ASN A 418 -12.11 -9.44 3.49
C ASN A 418 -13.11 -9.76 2.38
N GLU A 419 -12.67 -9.94 1.15
CA GLU A 419 -13.51 -10.28 0.00
C GLU A 419 -13.03 -11.57 -0.68
N SER A 420 -13.90 -12.20 -1.44
CA SER A 420 -13.55 -13.30 -2.32
C SER A 420 -13.23 -12.75 -3.73
N GLY A 421 -12.26 -13.36 -4.37
CA GLY A 421 -11.86 -13.04 -5.71
C GLY A 421 -10.58 -12.24 -5.80
N MET A 422 -9.65 -12.75 -6.59
CA MET A 422 -8.38 -12.11 -6.88
C MET A 422 -8.45 -11.30 -8.14
N MET A 423 -7.66 -10.23 -8.20
CA MET A 423 -7.55 -9.37 -9.36
C MET A 423 -6.11 -9.33 -9.85
N ARG A 424 -5.93 -9.47 -11.17
CA ARG A 424 -4.61 -9.35 -11.77
C ARG A 424 -4.07 -7.92 -11.60
N LEU A 425 -2.86 -7.81 -11.05
CA LEU A 425 -2.24 -6.51 -10.78
C LEU A 425 -1.71 -5.83 -12.05
N MET A 426 -1.22 -6.62 -13.04
CA MET A 426 -0.61 -6.08 -14.25
C MET A 426 -1.33 -6.48 -15.53
N PRO A 427 -1.61 -5.54 -16.44
CA PRO A 427 -1.72 -5.86 -17.86
C PRO A 427 -0.35 -6.30 -18.39
N ARG A 428 -0.31 -7.14 -19.43
CA ARG A 428 0.93 -7.54 -20.13
C ARG A 428 1.54 -6.32 -20.83
N ILE A 429 2.46 -5.60 -20.14
CA ILE A 429 3.06 -4.37 -20.66
C ILE A 429 4.35 -4.66 -21.42
N PHE A 430 5.05 -5.74 -21.05
CA PHE A 430 6.26 -6.20 -21.70
C PHE A 430 6.05 -7.60 -22.27
N PRO A 431 5.72 -7.74 -23.58
CA PRO A 431 5.52 -9.05 -24.21
C PRO A 431 6.75 -9.97 -24.13
N GLU A 432 7.95 -9.38 -24.02
CA GLU A 432 9.22 -10.08 -23.91
C GLU A 432 9.45 -10.70 -22.51
N MET A 433 8.76 -10.23 -21.48
CA MET A 433 8.87 -10.81 -20.15
C MET A 433 8.01 -12.04 -19.99
N GLN A 434 8.61 -13.10 -19.47
CA GLN A 434 7.99 -14.41 -19.32
C GLN A 434 7.25 -14.53 -17.98
N ASN A 435 7.87 -14.03 -16.90
CA ASN A 435 7.40 -14.21 -15.53
C ASN A 435 7.57 -12.95 -14.68
N TYR A 436 6.76 -12.82 -13.62
CA TYR A 436 6.81 -11.74 -12.64
C TYR A 436 6.71 -12.31 -11.22
N TYR A 437 7.58 -11.85 -10.32
CA TYR A 437 7.73 -12.40 -8.97
C TYR A 437 7.94 -11.31 -7.91
N ASP A 438 7.89 -11.69 -6.64
CA ASP A 438 8.40 -10.95 -5.48
C ASP A 438 7.95 -9.47 -5.47
N ALA A 439 6.65 -9.22 -5.43
CA ALA A 439 6.13 -7.86 -5.34
C ALA A 439 6.28 -7.28 -3.94
N GLU A 440 6.75 -6.02 -3.82
CA GLU A 440 6.86 -5.31 -2.56
C GLU A 440 6.44 -3.84 -2.71
N TRP A 441 5.68 -3.31 -1.76
CA TRP A 441 5.08 -1.98 -1.82
C TRP A 441 5.87 -0.92 -1.06
N THR A 442 5.87 0.30 -1.58
CA THR A 442 6.25 1.46 -0.77
C THR A 442 5.14 1.78 0.24
N LEU A 443 5.52 2.07 1.47
CA LEU A 443 4.56 2.45 2.52
C LEU A 443 4.24 3.96 2.53
N LYS A 444 5.01 4.77 1.81
CA LYS A 444 4.81 6.20 1.66
C LYS A 444 4.57 6.55 0.20
N SER A 445 3.75 7.58 -0.02
CA SER A 445 3.61 8.22 -1.33
C SER A 445 4.98 8.65 -1.84
N SER A 446 5.34 8.25 -3.05
CA SER A 446 6.66 8.48 -3.63
C SER A 446 6.53 9.07 -5.03
N TYR A 447 6.64 10.39 -5.10
CA TYR A 447 6.82 11.16 -6.35
C TYR A 447 7.94 12.16 -6.21
#